data_bc1dcafd3ffdb8bf72ee0d9d3ea7af52
#
_entry.id   bc1dcafd3ffdb8bf72ee0d9d3ea7af52
#
_cell.length_a   1.000
_cell.length_b   1.000
_cell.length_c   1.000
_cell.angle_alpha   90.00
_cell.angle_beta   90.00
_cell.angle_gamma   90.00
#
_symmetry.space_group_name_H-M   'P 1'
#
loop_
_entity.id
_entity.type
_entity.pdbx_description
1 polymer ?
#
loop_
_entity_poly.entity_id
_entity_poly.type
_entity_poly.pdbx_seq_one_letter_code
_entity_poly.pdbx_strand_id
1 'polypeptide(L)'
;CFPTLRLLSLKLHGTTIFLWCAGLWNRVQTSPSRIKYGDRPYTVAVQNKNQEMAAYLKALEPEEWHNEQEKARQLMPYKLPAKLVEYLKTGPLRLEFPERELVKWAELYPYMDVQEMTWKRKKLLSLMAKMDNYSDYLLLWSPRDKKLWYLDIEHKEFHPLAKWEEFIADPGKYLNGMIEGEFEE
;
A
#
# COMPACT_ATOMS: atom_id res chain seq x y z
N CYS A 1 29.55 -23.43 -18.88
CA CYS A 1 28.67 -22.68 -19.78
C CYS A 1 27.83 -21.74 -18.93
N PHE A 2 28.14 -20.45 -18.94
CA PHE A 2 27.31 -19.42 -18.27
C PHE A 2 26.20 -19.00 -19.23
N PRO A 3 24.92 -18.95 -18.79
CA PRO A 3 23.89 -18.38 -19.64
C PRO A 3 24.06 -16.87 -19.69
N THR A 4 23.95 -16.36 -20.88
CA THR A 4 24.07 -14.93 -21.26
C THR A 4 23.11 -14.06 -20.47
N LEU A 5 23.64 -13.20 -19.63
CA LEU A 5 22.90 -12.16 -18.91
C LEU A 5 22.23 -11.21 -19.91
N ARG A 6 20.92 -11.24 -20.05
CA ARG A 6 20.14 -10.23 -20.76
C ARG A 6 19.90 -9.04 -19.84
N LEU A 7 20.41 -7.90 -20.24
CA LEU A 7 20.07 -6.59 -19.67
C LEU A 7 18.62 -6.24 -20.04
N LEU A 8 17.74 -6.23 -19.06
CA LEU A 8 16.37 -5.71 -19.19
C LEU A 8 16.35 -4.27 -18.68
N SER A 9 16.11 -3.33 -19.58
CA SER A 9 15.92 -1.92 -19.22
C SER A 9 14.43 -1.61 -19.06
N LEU A 10 14.03 -1.13 -17.88
CA LEU A 10 12.70 -0.61 -17.60
C LEU A 10 12.75 0.92 -17.63
N LYS A 11 11.98 1.53 -18.53
CA LYS A 11 11.72 2.97 -18.51
C LYS A 11 10.47 3.25 -17.67
N LEU A 12 10.65 3.80 -16.49
CA LEU A 12 9.57 4.35 -15.68
C LEU A 12 9.79 5.85 -15.56
N HIS A 13 8.86 6.64 -16.11
CA HIS A 13 8.82 8.11 -15.97
C HIS A 13 10.18 8.83 -16.17
N GLY A 14 10.82 8.58 -17.30
CA GLY A 14 12.03 9.31 -17.68
C GLY A 14 13.33 8.86 -17.00
N THR A 15 13.30 7.96 -16.06
CA THR A 15 14.48 7.43 -15.37
C THR A 15 14.71 5.97 -15.79
N THR A 16 15.88 5.69 -16.37
CA THR A 16 16.29 4.33 -16.70
C THR A 16 16.85 3.65 -15.46
N ILE A 17 16.14 2.69 -14.90
CA ILE A 17 16.64 1.88 -13.79
C ILE A 17 17.26 0.61 -14.37
N PHE A 18 18.59 0.49 -14.26
CA PHE A 18 19.32 -0.72 -14.57
C PHE A 18 19.26 -1.67 -13.36
N LEU A 19 18.47 -2.74 -13.49
CA LEU A 19 18.48 -3.83 -12.52
C LEU A 19 19.62 -4.80 -12.87
N TRP A 20 20.68 -4.80 -12.08
CA TRP A 20 21.72 -5.83 -12.12
C TRP A 20 21.15 -7.09 -11.47
N CYS A 21 20.61 -7.99 -12.31
CA CYS A 21 20.08 -9.26 -11.83
C CYS A 21 21.23 -10.26 -11.62
N ALA A 22 21.35 -10.76 -10.44
CA ALA A 22 21.88 -11.99 -9.88
C ALA A 22 22.78 -11.81 -8.65
N GLY A 23 23.58 -10.75 -8.54
CA GLY A 23 24.47 -10.54 -7.40
C GLY A 23 23.84 -9.77 -6.23
N LEU A 24 22.83 -8.92 -6.50
CA LEU A 24 22.10 -8.16 -5.49
C LEU A 24 20.94 -8.95 -4.85
N TRP A 25 20.38 -9.94 -5.56
CA TRP A 25 19.25 -10.73 -5.09
C TRP A 25 19.57 -11.53 -3.82
N ASN A 26 20.77 -12.11 -3.72
CA ASN A 26 21.17 -12.87 -2.53
C ASN A 26 21.38 -12.04 -1.27
N ARG A 27 21.50 -10.71 -1.35
CA ARG A 27 21.53 -9.80 -0.19
C ARG A 27 20.16 -9.26 0.22
N VAL A 28 19.15 -9.43 -0.61
CA VAL A 28 17.79 -8.89 -0.43
C VAL A 28 16.87 -9.92 0.23
N GLN A 29 17.29 -11.18 0.38
CA GLN A 29 16.44 -12.25 0.93
C GLN A 29 16.15 -12.13 2.44
N THR A 30 16.69 -11.16 3.16
CA THR A 30 16.38 -10.96 4.59
C THR A 30 15.40 -9.82 4.85
N SER A 31 14.99 -9.08 3.82
CA SER A 31 13.94 -8.06 3.93
C SER A 31 13.26 -7.92 2.58
N PRO A 32 11.93 -8.03 2.49
CA PRO A 32 11.24 -7.78 1.23
C PRO A 32 11.60 -6.38 0.76
N SER A 33 12.38 -6.30 -0.34
CA SER A 33 12.78 -5.00 -0.89
C SER A 33 11.54 -4.30 -1.44
N ARG A 34 11.02 -3.40 -0.61
CA ARG A 34 9.97 -2.48 -1.04
C ARG A 34 10.63 -1.30 -1.74
N ILE A 35 10.05 -0.88 -2.85
CA ILE A 35 10.44 0.36 -3.51
C ILE A 35 10.16 1.53 -2.55
N LYS A 36 10.71 2.70 -2.82
CA LYS A 36 10.67 3.92 -1.99
C LYS A 36 9.31 4.22 -1.33
N TYR A 37 8.21 3.71 -1.88
CA TYR A 37 6.84 3.89 -1.36
C TYR A 37 6.22 2.60 -0.80
N GLY A 38 7.00 1.55 -0.58
CA GLY A 38 6.53 0.30 0.01
C GLY A 38 5.90 -0.68 -0.98
N ASP A 39 5.82 -0.36 -2.27
CA ASP A 39 5.26 -1.25 -3.28
C ASP A 39 6.19 -2.41 -3.60
N ARG A 40 5.61 -3.58 -3.85
CA ARG A 40 6.37 -4.72 -4.38
C ARG A 40 6.63 -4.56 -5.88
N PRO A 41 7.78 -4.99 -6.41
CA PRO A 41 8.05 -4.95 -7.85
C PRO A 41 6.96 -5.61 -8.69
N TYR A 42 6.41 -6.73 -8.22
CA TYR A 42 5.26 -7.41 -8.84
C TYR A 42 4.04 -6.50 -8.95
N THR A 43 3.66 -5.85 -7.85
CA THR A 43 2.48 -4.96 -7.82
C THR A 43 2.64 -3.79 -8.80
N VAL A 44 3.83 -3.20 -8.87
CA VAL A 44 4.14 -2.13 -9.84
C VAL A 44 4.02 -2.63 -11.28
N ALA A 45 4.49 -3.84 -11.57
CA ALA A 45 4.36 -4.43 -12.92
C ALA A 45 2.87 -4.66 -13.30
N VAL A 46 2.06 -5.13 -12.35
CA VAL A 46 0.60 -5.30 -12.55
C VAL A 46 -0.09 -3.96 -12.80
N GLN A 47 0.18 -2.95 -11.97
CA GLN A 47 -0.39 -1.60 -12.13
C GLN A 47 -0.05 -0.98 -13.48
N ASN A 48 1.18 -1.22 -13.98
CA ASN A 48 1.61 -0.76 -15.29
C ASN A 48 1.12 -1.68 -16.45
N LYS A 49 0.26 -2.67 -16.16
CA LYS A 49 -0.29 -3.63 -17.14
C LYS A 49 0.79 -4.39 -17.92
N ASN A 50 1.98 -4.53 -17.33
CA ASN A 50 3.09 -5.29 -17.91
C ASN A 50 3.00 -6.75 -17.46
N GLN A 51 2.19 -7.55 -18.16
CA GLN A 51 1.90 -8.94 -17.80
C GLN A 51 3.16 -9.83 -17.83
N GLU A 52 4.05 -9.63 -18.78
CA GLU A 52 5.28 -10.40 -18.90
C GLU A 52 6.20 -10.17 -17.69
N MET A 53 6.41 -8.90 -17.33
CA MET A 53 7.20 -8.54 -16.15
C MET A 53 6.53 -8.99 -14.85
N ALA A 54 5.20 -8.89 -14.76
CA ALA A 54 4.45 -9.37 -13.59
C ALA A 54 4.63 -10.89 -13.42
N ALA A 55 4.50 -11.68 -14.50
CA ALA A 55 4.71 -13.13 -14.45
C ALA A 55 6.14 -13.49 -14.04
N TYR A 56 7.13 -12.78 -14.59
CA TYR A 56 8.54 -12.96 -14.23
C TYR A 56 8.81 -12.65 -12.75
N LEU A 57 8.34 -11.51 -12.27
CA LEU A 57 8.52 -11.09 -10.86
C LEU A 57 7.77 -12.00 -9.89
N LYS A 58 6.56 -12.46 -10.26
CA LYS A 58 5.83 -13.45 -9.48
C LYS A 58 6.60 -14.75 -9.28
N ALA A 59 7.29 -15.22 -10.30
CA ALA A 59 8.13 -16.43 -10.21
C ALA A 59 9.38 -16.25 -9.34
N LEU A 60 9.80 -15.00 -9.10
CA LEU A 60 10.96 -14.69 -8.26
C LEU A 60 10.56 -14.39 -6.80
N GLU A 61 9.32 -13.99 -6.56
CA GLU A 61 8.82 -13.73 -5.21
C GLU A 61 8.47 -15.05 -4.49
N PRO A 62 8.57 -15.10 -3.15
CA PRO A 62 8.09 -16.25 -2.39
C PRO A 62 6.62 -16.55 -2.69
N GLU A 63 6.27 -17.83 -2.86
CA GLU A 63 4.89 -18.24 -3.14
C GLU A 63 3.89 -17.75 -2.08
N GLU A 64 4.34 -17.66 -0.83
CA GLU A 64 3.57 -17.17 0.31
C GLU A 64 3.02 -15.75 0.09
N TRP A 65 3.73 -14.92 -0.67
CA TRP A 65 3.29 -13.55 -0.95
C TRP A 65 2.12 -13.47 -1.93
N HIS A 66 1.84 -14.57 -2.63
CA HIS A 66 0.73 -14.72 -3.56
C HIS A 66 -0.36 -15.64 -3.02
N ASN A 67 -0.15 -16.17 -1.80
CA ASN A 67 -1.10 -17.08 -1.16
C ASN A 67 -2.10 -16.28 -0.30
N GLU A 68 -3.34 -16.21 -0.79
CA GLU A 68 -4.42 -15.49 -0.11
C GLU A 68 -4.75 -16.10 1.26
N GLN A 69 -4.60 -17.41 1.44
CA GLN A 69 -4.86 -18.05 2.72
C GLN A 69 -3.84 -17.63 3.79
N GLU A 70 -2.56 -17.56 3.41
CA GLU A 70 -1.51 -17.07 4.31
C GLU A 70 -1.72 -15.60 4.63
N LYS A 71 -2.11 -14.78 3.64
CA LYS A 71 -2.47 -13.39 3.89
C LYS A 71 -3.64 -13.27 4.85
N ALA A 72 -4.67 -14.09 4.70
CA ALA A 72 -5.80 -14.11 5.61
C ALA A 72 -5.39 -14.48 7.06
N ARG A 73 -4.48 -15.45 7.24
CA ARG A 73 -3.94 -15.80 8.56
C ARG A 73 -3.15 -14.63 9.16
N GLN A 74 -2.30 -13.99 8.38
CA GLN A 74 -1.53 -12.80 8.79
C GLN A 74 -2.45 -11.68 9.26
N LEU A 75 -3.54 -11.42 8.54
CA LEU A 75 -4.47 -10.34 8.84
C LEU A 75 -5.54 -10.68 9.89
N MET A 76 -5.68 -11.95 10.28
CA MET A 76 -6.66 -12.39 11.29
C MET A 76 -6.61 -11.60 12.60
N PRO A 77 -5.42 -11.29 13.18
CA PRO A 77 -5.33 -10.54 14.44
C PRO A 77 -5.89 -9.11 14.33
N TYR A 78 -5.95 -8.57 13.12
CA TYR A 78 -6.41 -7.20 12.87
C TYR A 78 -7.93 -7.07 12.75
N LYS A 79 -8.66 -8.20 12.70
CA LYS A 79 -10.14 -8.22 12.74
C LYS A 79 -10.77 -7.25 11.74
N LEU A 80 -10.29 -7.27 10.51
CA LEU A 80 -10.84 -6.43 9.43
C LEU A 80 -12.33 -6.73 9.21
N PRO A 81 -13.18 -5.71 9.02
CA PRO A 81 -14.56 -5.91 8.61
C PRO A 81 -14.63 -6.62 7.26
N ALA A 82 -15.59 -7.53 7.08
CA ALA A 82 -15.76 -8.25 5.82
C ALA A 82 -15.93 -7.32 4.61
N LYS A 83 -16.67 -6.22 4.77
CA LYS A 83 -16.85 -5.20 3.73
C LYS A 83 -15.54 -4.51 3.32
N LEU A 84 -14.65 -4.25 4.28
CA LEU A 84 -13.33 -3.70 3.99
C LEU A 84 -12.47 -4.71 3.23
N VAL A 85 -12.47 -5.98 3.66
CA VAL A 85 -11.73 -7.05 2.98
C VAL A 85 -12.23 -7.22 1.55
N GLU A 86 -13.54 -7.27 1.34
CA GLU A 86 -14.16 -7.36 0.02
C GLU A 86 -13.78 -6.16 -0.86
N TYR A 87 -13.84 -4.95 -0.31
CA TYR A 87 -13.47 -3.74 -1.03
C TYR A 87 -12.00 -3.74 -1.48
N LEU A 88 -11.07 -4.14 -0.61
CA LEU A 88 -9.65 -4.22 -0.95
C LEU A 88 -9.33 -5.32 -1.97
N LYS A 89 -10.23 -6.31 -2.15
CA LYS A 89 -10.09 -7.37 -3.16
C LYS A 89 -10.68 -7.00 -4.51
N THR A 90 -11.81 -6.35 -4.52
CA THR A 90 -12.64 -6.20 -5.73
C THR A 90 -13.09 -4.77 -6.02
N GLY A 91 -12.98 -3.88 -5.05
CA GLY A 91 -13.38 -2.47 -5.19
C GLY A 91 -12.38 -1.62 -5.97
N PRO A 92 -12.77 -0.41 -6.32
CA PRO A 92 -11.86 0.57 -6.93
C PRO A 92 -10.84 1.02 -5.88
N LEU A 93 -9.57 0.67 -6.08
CA LEU A 93 -8.50 1.05 -5.15
C LEU A 93 -8.09 2.51 -5.29
N ARG A 94 -8.22 3.08 -6.50
CA ARG A 94 -8.02 4.50 -6.74
C ARG A 94 -9.34 5.24 -6.56
N LEU A 95 -9.34 6.14 -5.59
CA LEU A 95 -10.47 7.01 -5.23
C LEU A 95 -10.19 8.39 -5.81
N GLU A 96 -11.15 8.97 -6.51
CA GLU A 96 -11.01 10.29 -7.14
C GLU A 96 -12.12 11.23 -6.66
N PHE A 97 -11.75 12.44 -6.29
CA PHE A 97 -12.62 13.50 -5.80
C PHE A 97 -12.17 14.86 -6.36
N PRO A 98 -12.35 15.06 -7.67
CA PRO A 98 -11.82 16.23 -8.39
C PRO A 98 -12.41 17.56 -7.90
N GLU A 99 -13.56 17.53 -7.25
CA GLU A 99 -14.26 18.70 -6.66
C GLU A 99 -13.63 19.17 -5.33
N ARG A 100 -12.76 18.36 -4.72
CA ARG A 100 -12.06 18.74 -3.48
C ARG A 100 -10.83 19.60 -3.78
N GLU A 101 -10.47 20.47 -2.83
CA GLU A 101 -9.40 21.45 -3.06
C GLU A 101 -8.00 20.87 -2.78
N LEU A 102 -7.82 20.16 -1.67
CA LEU A 102 -6.50 19.74 -1.18
C LEU A 102 -6.12 18.36 -1.70
N VAL A 103 -6.97 17.37 -1.51
CA VAL A 103 -6.74 15.99 -1.95
C VAL A 103 -7.72 15.64 -3.04
N LYS A 104 -7.24 15.45 -4.26
CA LYS A 104 -8.07 15.12 -5.44
C LYS A 104 -8.14 13.63 -5.73
N TRP A 105 -7.22 12.85 -5.19
CA TRP A 105 -7.22 11.40 -5.32
C TRP A 105 -6.41 10.74 -4.21
N ALA A 106 -6.75 9.49 -3.91
CA ALA A 106 -5.96 8.61 -3.07
C ALA A 106 -6.01 7.19 -3.64
N GLU A 107 -5.01 6.39 -3.32
CA GLU A 107 -4.91 4.99 -3.75
C GLU A 107 -4.72 4.10 -2.53
N LEU A 108 -5.60 3.11 -2.40
CA LEU A 108 -5.52 2.10 -1.35
C LEU A 108 -4.65 0.94 -1.80
N TYR A 109 -4.05 0.25 -0.84
CA TYR A 109 -3.39 -1.01 -1.12
C TYR A 109 -4.41 -2.09 -1.53
N PRO A 110 -4.12 -2.92 -2.54
CA PRO A 110 -4.85 -4.16 -2.73
C PRO A 110 -4.69 -5.06 -1.50
N TYR A 111 -5.65 -5.94 -1.26
CA TYR A 111 -5.69 -6.82 -0.09
C TYR A 111 -4.36 -7.54 0.20
N MET A 112 -3.70 -8.03 -0.84
CA MET A 112 -2.42 -8.74 -0.71
C MET A 112 -1.26 -7.84 -0.27
N ASP A 113 -1.34 -6.54 -0.52
CA ASP A 113 -0.26 -5.58 -0.26
C ASP A 113 -0.48 -4.72 0.99
N VAL A 114 -1.61 -4.88 1.69
CA VAL A 114 -1.84 -4.26 3.00
C VAL A 114 -0.67 -4.53 3.94
N GLN A 115 -0.17 -3.49 4.59
CA GLN A 115 1.06 -3.54 5.36
C GLN A 115 0.83 -3.47 6.86
N GLU A 116 1.51 -4.35 7.58
CA GLU A 116 1.56 -4.25 9.04
C GLU A 116 2.52 -3.13 9.46
N MET A 117 2.11 -2.35 10.42
CA MET A 117 2.98 -1.35 11.05
C MET A 117 2.75 -1.27 12.56
N THR A 118 3.73 -0.71 13.24
CA THR A 118 3.62 -0.46 14.68
C THR A 118 3.90 1.01 14.94
N TRP A 119 2.98 1.68 15.64
CA TRP A 119 3.13 3.05 16.08
C TRP A 119 2.87 3.18 17.58
N LYS A 120 3.83 3.71 18.33
CA LYS A 120 3.73 3.86 19.80
C LYS A 120 3.21 2.57 20.48
N ARG A 121 3.76 1.40 20.12
CA ARG A 121 3.37 0.04 20.57
C ARG A 121 1.97 -0.44 20.14
N LYS A 122 1.25 0.32 19.29
CA LYS A 122 0.00 -0.11 18.71
C LYS A 122 0.27 -0.85 17.40
N LYS A 123 -0.29 -2.05 17.23
CA LYS A 123 -0.28 -2.78 15.96
C LYS A 123 -1.39 -2.27 15.07
N LEU A 124 -1.05 -1.85 13.88
CA LEU A 124 -1.93 -1.20 12.93
C LEU A 124 -1.72 -1.81 11.53
N LEU A 125 -2.66 -1.57 10.62
CA LEU A 125 -2.48 -1.88 9.20
C LEU A 125 -2.51 -0.60 8.39
N SER A 126 -1.53 -0.40 7.53
CA SER A 126 -1.54 0.66 6.53
C SER A 126 -2.40 0.23 5.35
N LEU A 127 -3.41 1.04 5.06
CA LEU A 127 -4.39 0.78 3.99
C LEU A 127 -4.15 1.65 2.76
N MET A 128 -3.45 2.78 2.89
CA MET A 128 -3.23 3.74 1.82
C MET A 128 -1.83 3.60 1.25
N ALA A 129 -1.75 3.43 -0.07
CA ALA A 129 -0.51 3.35 -0.83
C ALA A 129 0.01 4.73 -1.20
N LYS A 130 -0.88 5.62 -1.65
CA LYS A 130 -0.53 6.97 -2.11
C LYS A 130 -1.69 7.94 -1.86
N MET A 131 -1.35 9.20 -1.71
CA MET A 131 -2.31 10.30 -1.67
C MET A 131 -1.73 11.50 -2.45
N ASP A 132 -2.62 12.23 -3.10
CA ASP A 132 -2.27 13.40 -3.90
C ASP A 132 -1.53 14.45 -3.05
N ASN A 133 -0.33 14.82 -3.48
CA ASN A 133 0.56 15.83 -2.87
C ASN A 133 0.97 15.60 -1.39
N TYR A 134 0.45 14.59 -0.71
CA TYR A 134 0.64 14.38 0.72
C TYR A 134 1.19 13.00 1.04
N SER A 135 2.50 12.81 0.90
CA SER A 135 3.19 11.52 1.13
C SER A 135 3.38 11.17 2.61
N ASP A 136 3.24 12.14 3.49
CA ASP A 136 3.56 12.00 4.91
C ASP A 136 2.35 11.59 5.76
N TYR A 137 1.18 11.52 5.15
CA TYR A 137 -0.05 11.03 5.79
C TYR A 137 -0.30 9.57 5.47
N LEU A 138 -0.62 8.80 6.50
CA LEU A 138 -0.99 7.38 6.38
C LEU A 138 -2.41 7.14 6.87
N LEU A 139 -3.19 6.38 6.11
CA LEU A 139 -4.50 5.87 6.52
C LEU A 139 -4.32 4.48 7.14
N LEU A 140 -4.69 4.32 8.39
CA LEU A 140 -4.40 3.16 9.21
C LEU A 140 -5.67 2.53 9.76
N TRP A 141 -5.71 1.21 9.81
CA TRP A 141 -6.75 0.46 10.53
C TRP A 141 -6.27 0.09 11.93
N SER A 142 -7.08 0.41 12.95
CA SER A 142 -6.86 0.01 14.34
C SER A 142 -7.76 -1.19 14.71
N PRO A 143 -7.19 -2.37 15.00
CA PRO A 143 -7.99 -3.53 15.40
C PRO A 143 -8.62 -3.38 16.79
N ARG A 144 -8.08 -2.51 17.64
CA ARG A 144 -8.58 -2.24 18.99
C ARG A 144 -9.92 -1.52 18.94
N ASP A 145 -9.97 -0.46 18.16
CA ASP A 145 -11.11 0.45 18.12
C ASP A 145 -12.06 0.12 16.96
N LYS A 146 -11.61 -0.75 16.03
CA LYS A 146 -12.31 -1.09 14.78
C LYS A 146 -12.66 0.16 13.97
N LYS A 147 -11.72 1.09 13.91
CA LYS A 147 -11.83 2.37 13.22
C LYS A 147 -10.60 2.62 12.35
N LEU A 148 -10.77 3.52 11.41
CA LEU A 148 -9.67 4.14 10.69
C LEU A 148 -9.06 5.22 11.58
N TRP A 149 -7.76 5.37 11.43
CA TRP A 149 -6.94 6.38 12.05
C TRP A 149 -6.06 6.98 10.98
N TYR A 150 -5.59 8.18 11.16
CA TYR A 150 -4.53 8.73 10.34
C TYR A 150 -3.29 9.02 11.19
N LEU A 151 -2.15 8.98 10.52
CA LEU A 151 -0.87 9.35 11.08
C LEU A 151 -0.22 10.39 10.17
N ASP A 152 0.02 11.56 10.71
CA ASP A 152 0.94 12.53 10.15
C ASP A 152 2.36 12.18 10.63
N ILE A 153 3.21 11.77 9.70
CA ILE A 153 4.58 11.34 10.03
C ILE A 153 5.45 12.53 10.37
N GLU A 154 5.25 13.66 9.71
CA GLU A 154 6.05 14.89 9.89
C GLU A 154 5.83 15.46 11.30
N HIS A 155 4.59 15.66 11.70
CA HIS A 155 4.22 16.21 13.01
C HIS A 155 4.13 15.15 14.10
N LYS A 156 4.20 13.84 13.75
CA LYS A 156 4.06 12.68 14.67
C LYS A 156 2.70 12.64 15.36
N GLU A 157 1.68 13.11 14.68
CA GLU A 157 0.30 13.15 15.16
C GLU A 157 -0.47 11.91 14.72
N PHE A 158 -1.33 11.42 15.62
CA PHE A 158 -2.07 10.17 15.40
C PHE A 158 -3.48 10.30 15.96
N HIS A 159 -4.46 10.45 15.08
CA HIS A 159 -5.84 10.77 15.43
C HIS A 159 -6.83 9.75 14.87
N PRO A 160 -7.96 9.50 15.59
CA PRO A 160 -9.05 8.70 15.07
C PRO A 160 -9.74 9.43 13.92
N LEU A 161 -10.15 8.67 12.89
CA LEU A 161 -10.81 9.26 11.74
C LEU A 161 -12.31 8.88 11.71
N ALA A 162 -12.61 7.64 11.31
CA ALA A 162 -13.98 7.19 11.11
C ALA A 162 -14.08 5.65 11.13
N LYS A 163 -15.28 5.11 11.11
CA LYS A 163 -15.50 3.71 10.74
C LYS A 163 -15.34 3.55 9.24
N TRP A 164 -15.08 2.31 8.80
CA TRP A 164 -14.91 2.03 7.38
C TRP A 164 -16.13 2.45 6.54
N GLU A 165 -17.33 2.16 7.02
CA GLU A 165 -18.57 2.45 6.31
C GLU A 165 -18.83 3.96 6.18
N GLU A 166 -18.42 4.73 7.16
CA GLU A 166 -18.53 6.20 7.16
C GLU A 166 -17.51 6.79 6.18
N PHE A 167 -16.27 6.32 6.26
CA PHE A 167 -15.17 6.75 5.38
C PHE A 167 -15.47 6.49 3.92
N ILE A 168 -15.90 5.27 3.56
CA ILE A 168 -16.11 4.90 2.16
C ILE A 168 -17.34 5.57 1.52
N ALA A 169 -18.24 6.11 2.34
CA ALA A 169 -19.38 6.89 1.84
C ALA A 169 -18.95 8.26 1.27
N ASP A 170 -17.92 8.88 1.86
CA ASP A 170 -17.34 10.15 1.36
C ASP A 170 -15.84 10.22 1.73
N PRO A 171 -14.96 9.45 1.08
CA PRO A 171 -13.55 9.44 1.42
C PRO A 171 -12.87 10.79 1.17
N GLY A 172 -13.35 11.56 0.19
CA GLY A 172 -12.83 12.89 -0.10
C GLY A 172 -13.01 13.85 1.06
N LYS A 173 -14.16 13.81 1.76
CA LYS A 173 -14.40 14.60 2.97
C LYS A 173 -13.36 14.29 4.05
N TYR A 174 -13.17 13.01 4.36
CA TYR A 174 -12.26 12.61 5.43
C TYR A 174 -10.80 12.90 5.12
N LEU A 175 -10.38 12.67 3.86
CA LEU A 175 -8.99 12.92 3.48
C LEU A 175 -8.66 14.42 3.40
N ASN A 176 -9.59 15.26 2.98
CA ASN A 176 -9.39 16.71 3.03
C ASN A 176 -9.42 17.22 4.49
N GLY A 177 -10.38 16.79 5.30
CA GLY A 177 -10.45 17.17 6.72
C GLY A 177 -9.23 16.75 7.54
N MET A 178 -8.56 15.61 7.17
CA MET A 178 -7.26 15.26 7.75
C MET A 178 -6.21 16.36 7.54
N ILE A 179 -6.13 16.88 6.31
CA ILE A 179 -5.15 17.92 5.95
C ILE A 179 -5.50 19.26 6.58
N GLU A 180 -6.79 19.54 6.78
CA GLU A 180 -7.31 20.76 7.41
C GLU A 180 -7.22 20.72 8.95
N GLY A 181 -6.85 19.59 9.54
CA GLY A 181 -6.79 19.43 11.00
C GLY A 181 -8.16 19.32 11.68
N GLU A 182 -9.22 18.96 10.94
CA GLU A 182 -10.60 18.92 11.49
C GLU A 182 -10.79 17.83 12.56
N PHE A 183 -9.86 16.88 12.67
CA PHE A 183 -9.95 15.71 13.57
C PHE A 183 -8.93 15.76 14.71
N GLU A 184 -8.28 16.89 14.92
CA GLU A 184 -7.35 17.12 16.00
C GLU A 184 -8.13 17.52 17.28
N GLU A 185 -8.26 16.59 18.23
CA GLU A 185 -8.79 16.82 19.58
C GLU A 185 -7.69 16.73 20.64
#